data_c1928bf6375cd39a72deaa5faff91634
#
_entry.id   c1928bf6375cd39a72deaa5faff91634
#
_cell.length_a   1.000
_cell.length_b   1.000
_cell.length_c   1.000
_cell.angle_alpha   90.00
_cell.angle_beta   90.00
_cell.angle_gamma   90.00
#
_symmetry.space_group_name_H-M   'P 1'
#
loop_
_entity.id
_entity.type
_entity.pdbx_description
1 polymer ?
#
loop_
_entity_poly.entity_id
_entity_poly.type
_entity_poly.pdbx_seq_one_letter_code
_entity_poly.pdbx_strand_id
1 'polypeptide(L)'
;GLNQDSQEIPENESPLNIYAESKLLFDKYIVSQEYPAVGLRYFNVYGGGEEDKGKMASMAYKMNKEYLESNKISLFKGTGGYGDGEQKRDFIYIDDVVSINMFFMNESFHDVYNVGTGKAEPFNEIANNIFKYYSNKNCNFNYIDMPKNLAPKYQNFTEANISKLKSAGYNYDFFNLEEGMENYLNDLKTSAT
;
A
#
# COMPACT_ATOMS: atom_id res chain seq x y z
N GLY A 1 -11.89 4.68 -4.26
CA GLY A 1 -11.53 3.66 -3.32
C GLY A 1 -12.66 2.73 -3.02
N LEU A 2 -12.31 1.54 -2.63
CA LEU A 2 -13.24 0.62 -2.02
C LEU A 2 -13.61 1.17 -0.64
N ASN A 3 -14.77 0.80 -0.11
CA ASN A 3 -15.20 1.22 1.22
C ASN A 3 -14.12 0.84 2.25
N GLN A 4 -13.85 1.72 3.23
CA GLN A 4 -12.87 1.47 4.30
C GLN A 4 -13.17 0.21 5.11
N ASP A 5 -14.46 -0.12 5.22
CA ASP A 5 -14.97 -1.32 5.91
C ASP A 5 -15.21 -2.49 4.94
N SER A 6 -14.59 -2.45 3.76
CA SER A 6 -14.74 -3.51 2.76
C SER A 6 -14.40 -4.87 3.37
N GLN A 7 -15.43 -5.64 3.65
CA GLN A 7 -15.31 -7.03 4.12
C GLN A 7 -15.23 -8.00 2.94
N GLU A 8 -14.69 -7.52 1.81
CA GLU A 8 -14.52 -8.33 0.60
C GLU A 8 -15.87 -8.88 0.07
N ILE A 9 -16.94 -8.13 0.27
CA ILE A 9 -18.29 -8.43 -0.26
C ILE A 9 -18.56 -7.47 -1.41
N PRO A 10 -18.39 -7.90 -2.68
CA PRO A 10 -18.49 -7.02 -3.86
C PRO A 10 -19.83 -6.27 -3.97
N GLU A 11 -20.91 -6.82 -3.45
CA GLU A 11 -22.25 -6.23 -3.48
C GLU A 11 -22.38 -4.97 -2.61
N ASN A 12 -21.54 -4.85 -1.58
CA ASN A 12 -21.58 -3.74 -0.62
C ASN A 12 -20.62 -2.60 -0.98
N GLU A 13 -19.90 -2.71 -2.10
CA GLU A 13 -18.90 -1.74 -2.51
C GLU A 13 -19.51 -0.57 -3.27
N SER A 14 -18.98 0.64 -3.02
CA SER A 14 -19.34 1.86 -3.72
C SER A 14 -18.11 2.51 -4.33
N PRO A 15 -17.78 2.23 -5.61
CA PRO A 15 -16.57 2.75 -6.25
C PRO A 15 -16.65 4.27 -6.43
N LEU A 16 -15.55 4.98 -6.12
CA LEU A 16 -15.47 6.43 -6.22
C LEU A 16 -15.06 6.95 -7.62
N ASN A 17 -14.61 6.07 -8.49
CA ASN A 17 -14.17 6.41 -9.85
C ASN A 17 -14.18 5.19 -10.77
N ILE A 18 -14.00 5.40 -12.07
CA ILE A 18 -14.02 4.36 -13.11
C ILE A 18 -12.97 3.26 -12.85
N TYR A 19 -11.79 3.63 -12.33
CA TYR A 19 -10.76 2.63 -11.98
C TYR A 19 -11.25 1.71 -10.86
N ALA A 20 -11.78 2.27 -9.78
CA ALA A 20 -12.35 1.47 -8.69
C ALA A 20 -13.52 0.60 -9.17
N GLU A 21 -14.37 1.14 -10.05
CA GLU A 21 -15.48 0.41 -10.67
C GLU A 21 -14.98 -0.78 -11.50
N SER A 22 -13.94 -0.60 -12.31
CA SER A 22 -13.36 -1.71 -13.11
C SER A 22 -12.83 -2.84 -12.22
N LYS A 23 -12.25 -2.51 -11.05
CA LYS A 23 -11.80 -3.52 -10.08
C LYS A 23 -12.96 -4.25 -9.44
N LEU A 24 -14.00 -3.52 -9.04
CA LEU A 24 -15.23 -4.11 -8.48
C LEU A 24 -15.92 -5.05 -9.48
N LEU A 25 -16.00 -4.67 -10.76
CA LEU A 25 -16.56 -5.54 -11.80
C LEU A 25 -15.74 -6.82 -11.96
N PHE A 26 -14.41 -6.73 -11.85
CA PHE A 26 -13.55 -7.90 -11.88
C PHE A 26 -13.76 -8.81 -10.66
N ASP A 27 -13.90 -8.24 -9.47
CA ASP A 27 -14.20 -9.01 -8.25
C ASP A 27 -15.53 -9.77 -8.38
N LYS A 28 -16.59 -9.09 -8.86
CA LYS A 28 -17.89 -9.73 -9.15
C LYS A 28 -17.76 -10.84 -10.19
N TYR A 29 -16.95 -10.62 -11.23
CA TYR A 29 -16.66 -11.64 -12.21
C TYR A 29 -15.99 -12.87 -11.58
N ILE A 30 -14.95 -12.68 -10.75
CA ILE A 30 -14.29 -13.79 -10.04
C ILE A 30 -15.30 -14.60 -9.22
N VAL A 31 -16.09 -13.93 -8.39
CA VAL A 31 -17.06 -14.61 -7.50
C VAL A 31 -18.15 -15.37 -8.29
N SER A 32 -18.47 -14.93 -9.51
CA SER A 32 -19.50 -15.56 -10.36
C SER A 32 -19.01 -16.79 -11.13
N GLN A 33 -17.72 -17.11 -11.10
CA GLN A 33 -17.20 -18.27 -11.85
C GLN A 33 -17.52 -19.60 -11.14
N GLU A 34 -17.67 -20.66 -11.91
CA GLU A 34 -17.88 -22.04 -11.44
C GLU A 34 -16.56 -22.78 -11.15
N TYR A 35 -15.42 -22.21 -11.56
CA TYR A 35 -14.08 -22.78 -11.35
C TYR A 35 -13.32 -22.01 -10.26
N PRO A 36 -12.35 -22.65 -9.58
CA PRO A 36 -11.55 -21.98 -8.57
C PRO A 36 -10.83 -20.76 -9.14
N ALA A 37 -11.08 -19.59 -8.55
CA ALA A 37 -10.45 -18.34 -8.92
C ALA A 37 -10.35 -17.42 -7.69
N VAL A 38 -9.22 -16.73 -7.54
CA VAL A 38 -8.98 -15.83 -6.42
C VAL A 38 -8.74 -14.41 -6.92
N GLY A 39 -9.51 -13.45 -6.41
CA GLY A 39 -9.27 -12.03 -6.56
C GLY A 39 -8.44 -11.49 -5.41
N LEU A 40 -7.31 -10.84 -5.68
CA LEU A 40 -6.46 -10.24 -4.65
C LEU A 40 -6.50 -8.71 -4.75
N ARG A 41 -7.00 -8.07 -3.70
CA ARG A 41 -7.10 -6.61 -3.57
C ARG A 41 -5.86 -6.07 -2.85
N TYR A 42 -4.84 -5.69 -3.62
CA TYR A 42 -3.61 -5.15 -3.07
C TYR A 42 -3.81 -3.74 -2.49
N PHE A 43 -3.34 -3.54 -1.26
CA PHE A 43 -3.24 -2.24 -0.64
C PHE A 43 -1.98 -1.51 -1.11
N ASN A 44 -1.31 -0.73 -0.30
CA ASN A 44 -0.17 0.09 -0.75
C ASN A 44 1.11 -0.73 -0.78
N VAL A 45 1.30 -1.50 -1.86
CA VAL A 45 2.50 -2.32 -2.06
C VAL A 45 3.72 -1.44 -2.32
N TYR A 46 4.85 -1.79 -1.70
CA TYR A 46 6.17 -1.23 -1.96
C TYR A 46 7.23 -2.33 -1.97
N GLY A 47 8.35 -2.11 -2.68
CA GLY A 47 9.43 -3.08 -2.77
C GLY A 47 10.21 -2.99 -4.08
N GLY A 48 11.10 -3.94 -4.34
CA GLY A 48 11.97 -3.96 -5.52
C GLY A 48 11.21 -3.94 -6.86
N GLY A 49 11.89 -3.49 -7.94
CA GLY A 49 11.35 -3.46 -9.30
C GLY A 49 10.42 -2.28 -9.58
N GLU A 50 10.62 -1.13 -8.92
CA GLU A 50 9.79 0.06 -9.12
C GLU A 50 10.44 1.14 -10.01
N GLU A 51 11.67 0.95 -10.45
CA GLU A 51 12.49 1.93 -11.16
C GLU A 51 11.81 2.42 -12.44
N ASP A 52 11.18 1.53 -13.18
CA ASP A 52 10.54 1.81 -14.45
C ASP A 52 9.05 2.20 -14.34
N LYS A 53 8.47 2.17 -13.12
CA LYS A 53 7.05 2.48 -12.91
C LYS A 53 6.72 3.98 -13.01
N GLY A 54 7.71 4.86 -12.99
CA GLY A 54 7.52 6.31 -13.10
C GLY A 54 6.51 6.86 -12.09
N LYS A 55 5.41 7.46 -12.59
CA LYS A 55 4.35 8.02 -11.72
C LYS A 55 3.58 6.97 -10.92
N MET A 56 3.62 5.71 -11.31
CA MET A 56 2.91 4.60 -10.66
C MET A 56 3.75 3.93 -9.55
N ALA A 57 5.02 4.32 -9.38
CA ALA A 57 5.85 3.83 -8.29
C ALA A 57 5.26 4.21 -6.91
N SER A 58 5.58 3.42 -5.89
CA SER A 58 5.13 3.64 -4.51
C SER A 58 5.61 4.99 -3.95
N MET A 59 5.00 5.41 -2.85
CA MET A 59 5.48 6.60 -2.13
C MET A 59 6.83 6.34 -1.46
N ALA A 60 7.11 5.10 -1.04
CA ALA A 60 8.43 4.71 -0.51
C ALA A 60 9.54 4.98 -1.54
N TYR A 61 9.34 4.54 -2.80
CA TYR A 61 10.28 4.81 -3.90
C TYR A 61 10.45 6.30 -4.16
N LYS A 62 9.34 7.02 -4.31
CA LYS A 62 9.35 8.46 -4.63
C LYS A 62 10.03 9.29 -3.55
N MET A 63 9.72 9.02 -2.28
CA MET A 63 10.31 9.72 -1.15
C MET A 63 11.82 9.43 -1.04
N ASN A 64 12.24 8.18 -1.25
CA ASN A 64 13.66 7.83 -1.26
C ASN A 64 14.40 8.54 -2.38
N LYS A 65 13.84 8.56 -3.59
CA LYS A 65 14.41 9.27 -4.73
C LYS A 65 14.53 10.78 -4.47
N GLU A 66 13.47 11.42 -3.98
CA GLU A 66 13.48 12.84 -3.62
C GLU A 66 14.53 13.14 -2.55
N TYR A 67 14.64 12.26 -1.53
CA TYR A 67 15.66 12.39 -0.49
C TYR A 67 17.07 12.35 -1.05
N LEU A 68 17.39 11.42 -1.94
CA LEU A 68 18.70 11.29 -2.56
C LEU A 68 19.04 12.50 -3.45
N GLU A 69 18.04 13.10 -4.11
CA GLU A 69 18.22 14.25 -5.00
C GLU A 69 18.33 15.57 -4.22
N SER A 70 17.61 15.76 -3.13
CA SER A 70 17.44 17.06 -2.47
C SER A 70 17.70 17.08 -0.95
N ASN A 71 17.97 15.93 -0.35
CA ASN A 71 18.07 15.76 1.11
C ASN A 71 16.81 16.26 1.87
N LYS A 72 15.64 16.18 1.22
CA LYS A 72 14.32 16.55 1.76
C LYS A 72 13.30 15.50 1.35
N ILE A 73 12.19 15.44 2.09
CA ILE A 73 11.02 14.63 1.71
C ILE A 73 9.77 15.50 1.78
N SER A 74 9.03 15.56 0.68
CA SER A 74 7.78 16.31 0.57
C SER A 74 6.58 15.44 0.94
N LEU A 75 5.75 15.96 1.85
CA LEU A 75 4.52 15.35 2.33
C LEU A 75 3.37 16.35 2.23
N PHE A 76 2.15 15.87 2.12
CA PHE A 76 0.98 16.75 2.14
C PHE A 76 0.72 17.27 3.54
N LYS A 77 0.33 18.54 3.62
CA LYS A 77 -0.28 19.12 4.80
C LYS A 77 -1.53 18.37 5.21
N GLY A 78 -1.89 18.48 6.47
CA GLY A 78 -3.04 17.81 7.05
C GLY A 78 -4.36 18.17 6.37
N THR A 79 -5.22 17.17 6.18
CA THR A 79 -6.58 17.31 5.66
C THR A 79 -7.50 16.32 6.36
N GLY A 80 -8.81 16.63 6.42
CA GLY A 80 -9.81 15.69 6.94
C GLY A 80 -9.59 15.31 8.42
N GLY A 81 -9.03 16.21 9.23
CA GLY A 81 -8.77 15.96 10.65
C GLY A 81 -7.41 15.33 10.97
N TYR A 82 -6.60 15.05 9.95
CA TYR A 82 -5.23 14.56 10.10
C TYR A 82 -4.23 15.71 10.10
N GLY A 83 -3.13 15.58 10.86
CA GLY A 83 -1.99 16.48 10.81
C GLY A 83 -1.16 16.36 9.54
N ASP A 84 -0.10 17.18 9.43
CA ASP A 84 0.80 17.18 8.29
C ASP A 84 1.53 15.84 8.16
N GLY A 85 1.38 15.16 7.01
CA GLY A 85 1.93 13.84 6.75
C GLY A 85 1.30 12.68 7.52
N GLU A 86 0.23 12.95 8.30
CA GLU A 86 -0.43 11.97 9.18
C GLU A 86 -1.54 11.17 8.49
N GLN A 87 -1.82 11.42 7.22
CA GLN A 87 -2.71 10.57 6.44
C GLN A 87 -2.15 9.15 6.42
N LYS A 88 -3.02 8.14 6.56
CA LYS A 88 -2.60 6.75 6.78
C LYS A 88 -2.93 5.83 5.61
N ARG A 89 -2.06 4.86 5.39
CA ARG A 89 -2.24 3.75 4.45
C ARG A 89 -1.77 2.45 5.07
N ASP A 90 -2.37 1.38 4.64
CA ASP A 90 -1.83 0.05 4.88
C ASP A 90 -0.73 -0.20 3.84
N PHE A 91 0.52 -0.10 4.28
CA PHE A 91 1.70 -0.37 3.47
C PHE A 91 2.13 -1.82 3.64
N ILE A 92 2.22 -2.55 2.54
CA ILE A 92 2.63 -3.95 2.54
C ILE A 92 3.88 -4.16 1.70
N TYR A 93 4.88 -4.86 2.26
CA TYR A 93 6.12 -5.17 1.57
C TYR A 93 5.92 -6.24 0.49
N ILE A 94 6.67 -6.15 -0.59
CA ILE A 94 6.50 -7.01 -1.77
C ILE A 94 6.65 -8.50 -1.44
N ASP A 95 7.53 -8.89 -0.52
CA ASP A 95 7.73 -10.29 -0.16
C ASP A 95 6.50 -10.88 0.55
N ASP A 96 5.79 -10.09 1.36
CA ASP A 96 4.50 -10.50 1.93
C ASP A 96 3.46 -10.73 0.84
N VAL A 97 3.42 -9.84 -0.16
CA VAL A 97 2.54 -9.98 -1.32
C VAL A 97 2.85 -11.27 -2.08
N VAL A 98 4.13 -11.54 -2.33
CA VAL A 98 4.57 -12.79 -3.00
C VAL A 98 4.16 -14.01 -2.17
N SER A 99 4.37 -13.97 -0.85
CA SER A 99 4.00 -15.06 0.07
C SER A 99 2.48 -15.36 0.00
N ILE A 100 1.63 -14.31 0.00
CA ILE A 100 0.18 -14.48 -0.12
C ILE A 100 -0.19 -15.07 -1.49
N ASN A 101 0.42 -14.59 -2.58
CA ASN A 101 0.18 -15.16 -3.91
C ASN A 101 0.53 -16.66 -3.96
N MET A 102 1.70 -17.04 -3.41
CA MET A 102 2.12 -18.44 -3.35
C MET A 102 1.20 -19.30 -2.48
N PHE A 103 0.66 -18.75 -1.39
CA PHE A 103 -0.32 -19.44 -0.56
C PHE A 103 -1.56 -19.81 -1.37
N PHE A 104 -2.14 -18.89 -2.12
CA PHE A 104 -3.34 -19.14 -2.91
C PHE A 104 -3.09 -20.00 -4.16
N MET A 105 -1.86 -20.16 -4.62
CA MET A 105 -1.53 -21.06 -5.74
C MET A 105 -1.57 -22.55 -5.36
N ASN A 106 -1.47 -22.89 -4.09
CA ASN A 106 -1.31 -24.27 -3.64
C ASN A 106 -2.64 -24.98 -3.29
N GLU A 107 -3.75 -24.24 -3.22
CA GLU A 107 -5.05 -24.80 -2.82
C GLU A 107 -6.17 -24.24 -3.71
N SER A 108 -7.31 -24.94 -3.74
CA SER A 108 -8.48 -24.52 -4.51
C SER A 108 -9.34 -23.53 -3.71
N PHE A 109 -8.98 -22.27 -3.77
CA PHE A 109 -9.78 -21.17 -3.23
C PHE A 109 -10.69 -20.57 -4.31
N HIS A 110 -11.81 -20.00 -3.88
CA HIS A 110 -12.72 -19.30 -4.79
C HIS A 110 -13.36 -18.13 -4.04
N ASP A 111 -12.74 -16.97 -4.07
CA ASP A 111 -13.26 -15.73 -3.45
C ASP A 111 -12.34 -14.53 -3.73
N VAL A 112 -12.68 -13.37 -3.13
CA VAL A 112 -11.88 -12.14 -3.15
C VAL A 112 -11.29 -11.88 -1.76
N TYR A 113 -9.99 -11.53 -1.71
CA TYR A 113 -9.25 -11.30 -0.46
C TYR A 113 -8.51 -9.97 -0.48
N ASN A 114 -8.53 -9.25 0.64
CA ASN A 114 -7.66 -8.10 0.84
C ASN A 114 -6.23 -8.54 1.11
N VAL A 115 -5.28 -7.86 0.45
CA VAL A 115 -3.84 -8.07 0.59
C VAL A 115 -3.20 -6.80 1.18
N GLY A 116 -3.11 -6.78 2.49
CA GLY A 116 -2.54 -5.74 3.33
C GLY A 116 -2.05 -6.34 4.63
N THR A 117 -1.48 -5.54 5.50
CA THR A 117 -0.98 -5.97 6.83
C THR A 117 -2.05 -5.93 7.91
N GLY A 118 -3.16 -5.21 7.67
CA GLY A 118 -4.18 -4.91 8.68
C GLY A 118 -3.75 -3.79 9.63
N LYS A 119 -2.71 -3.02 9.28
CA LYS A 119 -2.20 -1.90 10.07
C LYS A 119 -1.92 -0.68 9.20
N ALA A 120 -2.70 0.37 9.38
CA ALA A 120 -2.50 1.63 8.69
C ALA A 120 -1.45 2.50 9.38
N GLU A 121 -0.39 2.86 8.66
CA GLU A 121 0.70 3.73 9.13
C GLU A 121 0.67 5.09 8.41
N PRO A 122 1.10 6.18 9.09
CA PRO A 122 1.17 7.50 8.47
C PRO A 122 2.32 7.60 7.44
N PHE A 123 2.17 8.50 6.47
CA PHE A 123 3.24 8.76 5.50
C PHE A 123 4.52 9.30 6.16
N ASN A 124 4.40 9.98 7.30
CA ASN A 124 5.56 10.40 8.10
C ASN A 124 6.46 9.21 8.46
N GLU A 125 5.90 8.01 8.73
CA GLU A 125 6.71 6.84 9.10
C GLU A 125 7.56 6.32 7.95
N ILE A 126 7.10 6.39 6.69
CA ILE A 126 7.96 6.07 5.52
C ILE A 126 9.15 7.03 5.50
N ALA A 127 8.90 8.33 5.64
CA ALA A 127 9.96 9.33 5.63
C ALA A 127 10.93 9.17 6.81
N ASN A 128 10.42 8.88 8.01
CA ASN A 128 11.23 8.61 9.20
C ASN A 128 12.16 7.41 8.98
N ASN A 129 11.66 6.32 8.38
CA ASN A 129 12.48 5.14 8.08
C ASN A 129 13.58 5.47 7.05
N ILE A 130 13.29 6.30 6.04
CA ILE A 130 14.31 6.78 5.09
C ILE A 130 15.38 7.59 5.82
N PHE A 131 15.01 8.58 6.63
CA PHE A 131 15.96 9.37 7.40
C PHE A 131 16.80 8.51 8.34
N LYS A 132 16.18 7.55 9.01
CA LYS A 132 16.86 6.59 9.90
C LYS A 132 17.89 5.76 9.15
N TYR A 133 17.50 5.20 8.01
CA TYR A 133 18.37 4.36 7.17
C TYR A 133 19.63 5.10 6.73
N TYR A 134 19.51 6.36 6.31
CA TYR A 134 20.64 7.20 5.92
C TYR A 134 21.32 7.92 7.10
N SER A 135 20.96 7.60 8.34
CA SER A 135 21.50 8.24 9.56
C SER A 135 21.36 9.76 9.56
N ASN A 136 20.33 10.31 8.88
CA ASN A 136 20.09 11.75 8.82
C ASN A 136 19.34 12.24 10.06
N LYS A 137 20.06 12.95 10.94
CA LYS A 137 19.50 13.49 12.18
C LYS A 137 18.63 14.74 11.98
N ASN A 138 18.69 15.39 10.83
CA ASN A 138 18.00 16.67 10.60
C ASN A 138 16.55 16.52 10.08
N CYS A 139 16.10 15.34 9.71
CA CYS A 139 14.73 15.00 9.28
C CYS A 139 14.02 16.13 8.53
N ASN A 140 14.48 16.45 7.31
CA ASN A 140 14.09 17.65 6.57
C ASN A 140 12.74 17.44 5.86
N PHE A 141 11.63 17.57 6.59
CA PHE A 141 10.29 17.51 6.03
C PHE A 141 9.93 18.81 5.29
N ASN A 142 9.31 18.66 4.13
CA ASN A 142 8.73 19.75 3.34
C ASN A 142 7.22 19.55 3.21
N TYR A 143 6.41 20.17 4.05
CA TYR A 143 4.96 20.02 3.99
C TYR A 143 4.36 20.96 2.94
N ILE A 144 3.75 20.36 1.90
CA ILE A 144 3.17 21.05 0.75
C ILE A 144 1.64 20.96 0.74
N ASP A 145 0.97 21.95 0.15
CA ASP A 145 -0.46 21.92 -0.02
C ASP A 145 -0.89 20.80 -0.98
N MET A 146 -1.96 20.10 -0.63
CA MET A 146 -2.54 19.09 -1.52
C MET A 146 -3.12 19.77 -2.77
N PRO A 147 -2.84 19.24 -3.98
CA PRO A 147 -3.42 19.79 -5.22
C PRO A 147 -4.96 19.85 -5.15
N LYS A 148 -5.53 21.00 -5.56
CA LYS A 148 -7.00 21.25 -5.47
C LYS A 148 -7.86 20.21 -6.19
N ASN A 149 -7.35 19.62 -7.26
CA ASN A 149 -8.03 18.56 -8.02
C ASN A 149 -7.94 17.17 -7.33
N LEU A 150 -7.02 16.99 -6.42
CA LEU A 150 -6.82 15.75 -5.66
C LEU A 150 -7.62 15.76 -4.36
N ALA A 151 -7.61 16.87 -3.62
CA ALA A 151 -8.19 16.96 -2.29
C ALA A 151 -9.63 16.40 -2.14
N PRO A 152 -10.58 16.63 -3.06
CA PRO A 152 -11.95 16.09 -2.93
C PRO A 152 -12.06 14.57 -3.08
N LYS A 153 -11.04 13.93 -3.66
CA LYS A 153 -10.99 12.49 -3.96
C LYS A 153 -9.95 11.75 -3.11
N TYR A 154 -9.27 12.49 -2.24
CA TYR A 154 -8.18 11.92 -1.45
C TYR A 154 -8.73 11.17 -0.23
N GLN A 155 -8.35 9.92 -0.10
CA GLN A 155 -8.67 9.13 1.08
C GLN A 155 -7.60 9.38 2.14
N ASN A 156 -8.00 9.91 3.29
CA ASN A 156 -7.06 10.19 4.39
C ASN A 156 -6.65 8.95 5.18
N PHE A 157 -7.45 7.87 5.06
CA PHE A 157 -7.21 6.60 5.75
C PHE A 157 -7.60 5.42 4.84
N THR A 158 -6.75 4.39 4.79
CA THR A 158 -7.11 3.07 4.26
C THR A 158 -6.36 2.00 5.05
N GLU A 159 -7.09 0.97 5.49
CA GLU A 159 -6.57 -0.19 6.21
C GLU A 159 -7.25 -1.45 5.70
N ALA A 160 -6.51 -2.53 5.51
CA ALA A 160 -7.06 -3.80 5.08
C ALA A 160 -7.76 -4.50 6.24
N ASN A 161 -9.00 -4.90 6.05
CA ASN A 161 -9.55 -5.95 6.90
C ASN A 161 -9.03 -7.29 6.38
N ILE A 162 -8.13 -7.92 7.13
CA ILE A 162 -7.48 -9.20 6.76
C ILE A 162 -8.11 -10.41 7.45
N SER A 163 -9.27 -10.26 8.10
CA SER A 163 -9.91 -11.35 8.84
C SER A 163 -10.22 -12.55 7.93
N LYS A 164 -10.66 -12.28 6.69
CA LYS A 164 -10.96 -13.32 5.70
C LYS A 164 -9.69 -14.06 5.25
N LEU A 165 -8.59 -13.35 5.02
CA LEU A 165 -7.29 -13.93 4.70
C LEU A 165 -6.79 -14.84 5.84
N LYS A 166 -6.89 -14.39 7.08
CA LYS A 166 -6.57 -15.20 8.27
C LYS A 166 -7.47 -16.43 8.39
N SER A 167 -8.78 -16.28 8.14
CA SER A 167 -9.74 -17.39 8.17
C SER A 167 -9.49 -18.42 7.06
N ALA A 168 -8.91 -18.00 5.93
CA ALA A 168 -8.48 -18.92 4.87
C ALA A 168 -7.23 -19.75 5.26
N GLY A 169 -6.59 -19.46 6.40
CA GLY A 169 -5.43 -20.19 6.90
C GLY A 169 -4.08 -19.50 6.69
N TYR A 170 -4.06 -18.29 6.13
CA TYR A 170 -2.81 -17.52 6.04
C TYR A 170 -2.42 -16.98 7.41
N ASN A 171 -1.52 -17.67 8.11
CA ASN A 171 -1.11 -17.39 9.50
C ASN A 171 0.34 -16.90 9.62
N TYR A 172 0.96 -16.47 8.52
CA TYR A 172 2.30 -15.89 8.54
C TYR A 172 2.27 -14.48 9.12
N ASP A 173 3.36 -14.09 9.78
CA ASP A 173 3.57 -12.72 10.23
C ASP A 173 4.00 -11.85 9.05
N PHE A 174 3.50 -10.63 9.02
CA PHE A 174 3.90 -9.62 8.03
C PHE A 174 5.14 -8.87 8.51
N PHE A 175 5.97 -8.43 7.58
CA PHE A 175 6.98 -7.43 7.88
C PHE A 175 6.31 -6.18 8.45
N ASN A 176 6.84 -5.65 9.56
CA ASN A 176 6.46 -4.31 9.95
C ASN A 176 7.06 -3.27 9.00
N LEU A 177 6.57 -2.02 9.04
CA LEU A 177 6.99 -0.99 8.08
C LEU A 177 8.50 -0.70 8.17
N GLU A 178 9.08 -0.73 9.37
CA GLU A 178 10.52 -0.50 9.57
C GLU A 178 11.36 -1.59 8.91
N GLU A 179 11.06 -2.85 9.19
CA GLU A 179 11.77 -4.02 8.62
C GLU A 179 11.64 -4.06 7.09
N GLY A 180 10.43 -3.89 6.56
CA GLY A 180 10.19 -3.88 5.12
C GLY A 180 10.89 -2.70 4.43
N MET A 181 10.92 -1.52 5.04
CA MET A 181 11.64 -0.36 4.51
C MET A 181 13.16 -0.56 4.53
N GLU A 182 13.72 -1.14 5.58
CA GLU A 182 15.15 -1.45 5.64
C GLU A 182 15.55 -2.43 4.53
N ASN A 183 14.81 -3.53 4.35
CA ASN A 183 15.06 -4.49 3.28
C ASN A 183 14.99 -3.82 1.91
N TYR A 184 13.93 -3.04 1.67
CA TYR A 184 13.73 -2.35 0.39
C TYR A 184 14.86 -1.36 0.07
N LEU A 185 15.29 -0.55 1.03
CA LEU A 185 16.36 0.42 0.83
C LEU A 185 17.72 -0.26 0.58
N ASN A 186 17.95 -1.42 1.20
CA ASN A 186 19.13 -2.26 0.92
C ASN A 186 19.10 -2.78 -0.54
N ASP A 187 17.95 -3.26 -1.02
CA ASP A 187 17.79 -3.74 -2.40
C ASP A 187 18.04 -2.62 -3.41
N LEU A 188 17.48 -1.43 -3.19
CA LEU A 188 17.70 -0.26 -4.06
C LEU A 188 19.18 0.14 -4.11
N LYS A 189 19.90 0.05 -3.00
CA LYS A 189 21.32 0.37 -2.95
C LYS A 189 22.16 -0.66 -3.73
N THR A 190 21.80 -1.93 -3.64
CA THR A 190 22.50 -3.02 -4.33
C THR A 190 22.25 -2.98 -5.85
N SER A 191 21.04 -2.60 -6.28
CA SER A 191 20.68 -2.49 -7.70
C SER A 191 21.33 -1.28 -8.41
N ALA A 192 21.80 -0.29 -7.64
CA ALA A 192 22.45 0.92 -8.16
C ALA A 192 23.97 0.78 -8.33
N THR A 193 24.57 -0.34 -7.89
CA THR A 193 25.99 -0.71 -8.05
C THR A 193 26.18 -1.67 -9.19
#